data_669aa91c92c8463a88ebc6d601cfa067
#
_entry.id   669aa91c92c8463a88ebc6d601cfa067
#
_cell.length_a   1.000
_cell.length_b   1.000
_cell.length_c   1.000
_cell.angle_alpha   90.00
_cell.angle_beta   90.00
_cell.angle_gamma   90.00
#
_symmetry.space_group_name_H-M   'P 1'
#
loop_
_entity.id
_entity.type
_entity.pdbx_description
1 polymer ?
#
loop_
_entity_poly.entity_id
_entity_poly.type
_entity_poly.pdbx_seq_one_letter_code
_entity_poly.pdbx_strand_id
1 'polypeptide(L)'
;MPSSDHPIGLGVAGLGRAFMLTLPSILADRRFRLVAAAAPREESRAAFAAAFGGSVHADVAELCHDPNVDAVYIATPHQMHRDHVIAAASAGKHVLVDKPLAIAMEDGAAMVAAAEAAGIQMIVGPSHSFDGPVAQAHAMIQSGKLGRLRMIQAFNYTDFLYRPRRSEELDTAQGGGVIFSQAVHQIDIVRLLAGGLARNVAAQTGRWDQSRPTEGAYAALIAFADGAFASLLYSGYAHFDSDAWMDWVGELGHAKDPSRYGAARQMLTQAPDAQTEAALKQSRGYGASPVPDPAPHHEHFGPIILSLDRADVRLTPGGLWLYGDTEQRFIPAPRILSPRAGALDALHDAVRLGRRPVQSGAWGLANLEICHAILHAAATGQSVGLAHQIAPAD
;
A
#
# COMPACT_ATOMS: atom_id res chain seq x y z
N MET A 1 4.33 15.57 -28.89
CA MET A 1 4.54 14.52 -27.89
C MET A 1 5.98 14.63 -27.40
N PRO A 2 6.27 14.72 -26.09
CA PRO A 2 7.65 14.68 -25.63
C PRO A 2 8.25 13.33 -26.04
N SER A 3 9.52 13.33 -26.47
CA SER A 3 10.22 12.12 -26.91
C SER A 3 10.22 11.07 -25.80
N SER A 4 10.01 9.80 -26.14
CA SER A 4 9.95 8.64 -25.23
C SER A 4 11.22 8.42 -24.37
N ASP A 5 12.29 9.18 -24.60
CA ASP A 5 13.62 8.97 -24.03
C ASP A 5 13.95 9.84 -22.80
N HIS A 6 13.09 10.81 -22.43
CA HIS A 6 13.38 11.65 -21.26
C HIS A 6 12.78 11.04 -19.99
N PRO A 7 13.53 11.03 -18.88
CA PRO A 7 12.99 10.62 -17.58
C PRO A 7 11.72 11.39 -17.23
N ILE A 8 10.78 10.73 -16.58
CA ILE A 8 9.58 11.35 -16.04
C ILE A 8 10.00 12.29 -14.90
N GLY A 9 9.68 13.57 -15.03
CA GLY A 9 9.85 14.55 -13.97
C GLY A 9 8.85 14.27 -12.85
N LEU A 10 9.33 13.77 -11.71
CA LEU A 10 8.50 13.41 -10.58
C LEU A 10 8.50 14.52 -9.53
N GLY A 11 7.34 15.10 -9.29
CA GLY A 11 7.05 15.96 -8.15
C GLY A 11 6.59 15.13 -6.95
N VAL A 12 6.94 15.52 -5.72
CA VAL A 12 6.56 14.80 -4.50
C VAL A 12 5.73 15.69 -3.58
N ALA A 13 4.49 15.32 -3.36
CA ALA A 13 3.61 15.95 -2.38
C ALA A 13 3.69 15.19 -1.05
N GLY A 14 4.36 15.77 -0.05
CA GLY A 14 4.55 15.16 1.27
C GLY A 14 5.88 14.43 1.43
N LEU A 15 6.78 15.01 2.21
CA LEU A 15 8.10 14.46 2.54
C LEU A 15 8.07 13.68 3.87
N GLY A 16 7.07 12.80 4.01
CA GLY A 16 6.84 11.97 5.18
C GLY A 16 7.49 10.58 5.11
N ARG A 17 6.97 9.66 5.93
CA ARG A 17 7.44 8.27 5.99
C ARG A 17 7.21 7.51 4.67
N ALA A 18 6.07 7.72 4.01
CA ALA A 18 5.76 7.05 2.74
C ALA A 18 6.79 7.39 1.65
N PHE A 19 7.13 8.68 1.52
CA PHE A 19 8.21 9.11 0.63
C PHE A 19 9.54 8.46 0.99
N MET A 20 9.93 8.45 2.29
CA MET A 20 11.18 7.83 2.74
C MET A 20 11.30 6.35 2.35
N LEU A 21 10.19 5.61 2.41
CA LEU A 21 10.18 4.19 2.03
C LEU A 21 10.24 3.96 0.51
N THR A 22 9.76 4.93 -0.29
CA THR A 22 9.73 4.83 -1.75
C THR A 22 11.00 5.45 -2.39
N LEU A 23 11.67 6.34 -1.69
CA LEU A 23 12.83 7.07 -2.18
C LEU A 23 13.96 6.17 -2.71
N PRO A 24 14.39 5.08 -2.05
CA PRO A 24 15.40 4.18 -2.61
C PRO A 24 15.03 3.63 -3.98
N SER A 25 13.74 3.33 -4.20
CA SER A 25 13.24 2.82 -5.48
C SER A 25 13.27 3.89 -6.56
N ILE A 26 12.87 5.12 -6.22
CA ILE A 26 12.93 6.25 -7.17
C ILE A 26 14.39 6.53 -7.58
N LEU A 27 15.32 6.51 -6.63
CA LEU A 27 16.75 6.77 -6.92
C LEU A 27 17.42 5.66 -7.74
N ALA A 28 16.95 4.42 -7.60
CA ALA A 28 17.46 3.29 -8.38
C ALA A 28 16.93 3.27 -9.82
N ASP A 29 15.87 4.00 -10.12
CA ASP A 29 15.18 3.95 -11.41
C ASP A 29 15.47 5.18 -12.27
N ARG A 30 16.32 5.02 -13.28
CA ARG A 30 16.72 6.09 -14.20
C ARG A 30 15.58 6.64 -15.08
N ARG A 31 14.42 5.98 -15.10
CA ARG A 31 13.24 6.44 -15.83
C ARG A 31 12.55 7.61 -15.14
N PHE A 32 12.91 7.89 -13.87
CA PHE A 32 12.36 8.97 -13.07
C PHE A 32 13.46 9.94 -12.61
N ARG A 33 13.09 11.19 -12.46
CA ARG A 33 13.93 12.24 -11.89
C ARG A 33 13.10 13.05 -10.90
N LEU A 34 13.56 13.16 -9.65
CA LEU A 34 12.98 14.06 -8.67
C LEU A 34 13.27 15.51 -9.08
N VAL A 35 12.23 16.27 -9.41
CA VAL A 35 12.34 17.64 -9.95
C VAL A 35 11.73 18.69 -9.05
N ALA A 36 10.77 18.31 -8.19
CA ALA A 36 10.08 19.22 -7.30
C ALA A 36 9.55 18.52 -6.06
N ALA A 37 9.35 19.25 -4.96
CA ALA A 37 8.65 18.73 -3.78
C ALA A 37 7.78 19.80 -3.12
N ALA A 38 6.66 19.37 -2.51
CA ALA A 38 5.84 20.19 -1.64
C ALA A 38 5.73 19.58 -0.24
N ALA A 39 6.03 20.37 0.79
CA ALA A 39 5.88 19.98 2.19
C ALA A 39 5.72 21.22 3.08
N PRO A 40 4.97 21.11 4.21
CA PRO A 40 4.80 22.26 5.11
C PRO A 40 6.08 22.67 5.85
N ARG A 41 6.98 21.70 6.12
CA ARG A 41 8.21 21.95 6.89
C ARG A 41 9.33 22.48 6.01
N GLU A 42 9.89 23.62 6.38
CA GLU A 42 10.99 24.27 5.66
C GLU A 42 12.26 23.40 5.65
N GLU A 43 12.59 22.75 6.77
CA GLU A 43 13.79 21.91 6.88
C GLU A 43 13.75 20.75 5.88
N SER A 44 12.57 20.11 5.73
CA SER A 44 12.41 19.03 4.76
C SER A 44 12.51 19.52 3.32
N ARG A 45 11.97 20.71 3.02
CA ARG A 45 12.10 21.36 1.71
C ARG A 45 13.55 21.71 1.39
N ALA A 46 14.25 22.33 2.35
CA ALA A 46 15.66 22.68 2.20
C ALA A 46 16.54 21.44 1.98
N ALA A 47 16.29 20.36 2.74
CA ALA A 47 17.00 19.10 2.57
C ALA A 47 16.75 18.48 1.17
N PHE A 48 15.51 18.57 0.65
CA PHE A 48 15.18 18.09 -0.70
C PHE A 48 15.92 18.91 -1.78
N ALA A 49 15.87 20.23 -1.70
CA ALA A 49 16.55 21.11 -2.64
C ALA A 49 18.06 20.87 -2.64
N ALA A 50 18.68 20.70 -1.48
CA ALA A 50 20.10 20.42 -1.34
C ALA A 50 20.50 19.06 -1.94
N ALA A 51 19.65 18.03 -1.77
CA ALA A 51 19.95 16.67 -2.23
C ALA A 51 19.69 16.47 -3.74
N PHE A 52 18.65 17.09 -4.29
CA PHE A 52 18.17 16.79 -5.66
C PHE A 52 18.22 18.00 -6.61
N GLY A 53 18.46 19.21 -6.10
CA GLY A 53 18.49 20.44 -6.91
C GLY A 53 17.12 20.82 -7.49
N GLY A 54 16.03 20.20 -7.01
CA GLY A 54 14.67 20.45 -7.47
C GLY A 54 14.04 21.67 -6.82
N SER A 55 12.97 22.20 -7.44
CA SER A 55 12.14 23.26 -6.85
C SER A 55 11.41 22.78 -5.61
N VAL A 56 11.12 23.70 -4.69
CA VAL A 56 10.40 23.35 -3.45
C VAL A 56 9.27 24.35 -3.20
N HIS A 57 8.13 23.81 -2.77
CA HIS A 57 6.89 24.55 -2.59
C HIS A 57 6.33 24.27 -1.18
N ALA A 58 5.63 25.26 -0.61
CA ALA A 58 4.88 25.05 0.63
C ALA A 58 3.53 24.38 0.37
N ASP A 59 2.99 24.56 -0.84
CA ASP A 59 1.67 24.13 -1.29
C ASP A 59 1.76 23.15 -2.45
N VAL A 60 0.84 22.16 -2.47
CA VAL A 60 0.79 21.13 -3.51
C VAL A 60 0.23 21.68 -4.82
N ALA A 61 -0.65 22.67 -4.78
CA ALA A 61 -1.15 23.31 -5.99
C ALA A 61 -0.02 24.04 -6.75
N GLU A 62 0.89 24.71 -6.03
CA GLU A 62 2.09 25.31 -6.65
C GLU A 62 2.99 24.24 -7.26
N LEU A 63 3.21 23.11 -6.57
CA LEU A 63 3.95 21.97 -7.11
C LEU A 63 3.36 21.48 -8.44
N CYS A 64 2.03 21.38 -8.51
CA CYS A 64 1.34 20.90 -9.70
C CYS A 64 1.51 21.85 -10.92
N HIS A 65 1.79 23.13 -10.68
CA HIS A 65 2.04 24.12 -11.76
C HIS A 65 3.51 24.17 -12.21
N ASP A 66 4.42 23.45 -11.54
CA ASP A 66 5.83 23.40 -11.99
C ASP A 66 5.92 22.75 -13.38
N PRO A 67 6.52 23.44 -14.38
CA PRO A 67 6.60 22.92 -15.74
C PRO A 67 7.50 21.69 -15.89
N ASN A 68 8.40 21.44 -14.93
CA ASN A 68 9.29 20.28 -14.95
C ASN A 68 8.62 19.01 -14.41
N VAL A 69 7.44 19.11 -13.79
CA VAL A 69 6.70 17.98 -13.22
C VAL A 69 5.83 17.37 -14.31
N ASP A 70 6.03 16.08 -14.60
CA ASP A 70 5.17 15.26 -15.46
C ASP A 70 4.16 14.47 -14.63
N ALA A 71 4.57 13.98 -13.46
CA ALA A 71 3.76 13.19 -12.54
C ALA A 71 3.99 13.62 -11.09
N VAL A 72 2.97 13.48 -10.24
CA VAL A 72 3.03 13.79 -8.81
C VAL A 72 2.87 12.50 -8.00
N TYR A 73 3.85 12.21 -7.13
CA TYR A 73 3.70 11.22 -6.08
C TYR A 73 3.07 11.88 -4.85
N ILE A 74 1.83 11.52 -4.55
CA ILE A 74 1.06 12.04 -3.42
C ILE A 74 1.26 11.10 -2.24
N ALA A 75 2.11 11.51 -1.28
CA ALA A 75 2.49 10.81 -0.07
C ALA A 75 2.09 11.59 1.20
N THR A 76 1.01 12.36 1.08
CA THR A 76 0.42 13.18 2.16
C THR A 76 -0.48 12.34 3.06
N PRO A 77 -0.99 12.86 4.19
CA PRO A 77 -2.03 12.19 4.97
C PRO A 77 -3.29 11.92 4.14
N HIS A 78 -3.97 10.81 4.43
CA HIS A 78 -5.12 10.30 3.68
C HIS A 78 -6.24 11.33 3.46
N GLN A 79 -6.45 12.20 4.46
CA GLN A 79 -7.46 13.28 4.43
C GLN A 79 -7.21 14.32 3.33
N MET A 80 -5.97 14.39 2.83
CA MET A 80 -5.55 15.39 1.83
C MET A 80 -5.49 14.81 0.41
N HIS A 81 -5.64 13.50 0.24
CA HIS A 81 -5.46 12.84 -1.06
C HIS A 81 -6.41 13.41 -2.12
N ARG A 82 -7.70 13.59 -1.77
CA ARG A 82 -8.71 14.11 -2.70
C ARG A 82 -8.30 15.45 -3.30
N ASP A 83 -8.00 16.41 -2.47
CA ASP A 83 -7.71 17.78 -2.92
C ASP A 83 -6.40 17.84 -3.71
N HIS A 84 -5.40 17.05 -3.33
CA HIS A 84 -4.12 16.97 -4.03
C HIS A 84 -4.23 16.25 -5.37
N VAL A 85 -5.03 15.17 -5.48
CA VAL A 85 -5.29 14.50 -6.76
C VAL A 85 -6.05 15.41 -7.71
N ILE A 86 -7.08 16.13 -7.21
CA ILE A 86 -7.86 17.08 -8.01
C ILE A 86 -6.96 18.22 -8.50
N ALA A 87 -6.06 18.75 -7.67
CA ALA A 87 -5.10 19.78 -8.07
C ALA A 87 -4.16 19.27 -9.17
N ALA A 88 -3.60 18.06 -9.01
CA ALA A 88 -2.74 17.45 -10.03
C ALA A 88 -3.50 17.20 -11.34
N ALA A 89 -4.72 16.68 -11.28
CA ALA A 89 -5.58 16.46 -12.45
C ALA A 89 -5.90 17.77 -13.18
N SER A 90 -6.25 18.82 -12.44
CA SER A 90 -6.53 20.15 -13.00
C SER A 90 -5.33 20.77 -13.71
N ALA A 91 -4.12 20.41 -13.29
CA ALA A 91 -2.85 20.83 -13.91
C ALA A 91 -2.35 19.84 -14.99
N GLY A 92 -3.13 18.80 -15.32
CA GLY A 92 -2.77 17.78 -16.33
C GLY A 92 -1.62 16.88 -15.93
N LYS A 93 -1.32 16.74 -14.62
CA LYS A 93 -0.23 15.91 -14.13
C LYS A 93 -0.72 14.49 -13.83
N HIS A 94 0.05 13.47 -14.24
CA HIS A 94 -0.19 12.09 -13.85
C HIS A 94 0.02 11.91 -12.35
N VAL A 95 -0.58 10.88 -11.74
CA VAL A 95 -0.59 10.69 -10.29
C VAL A 95 -0.18 9.28 -9.88
N LEU A 96 0.72 9.19 -8.92
CA LEU A 96 0.87 8.04 -8.04
C LEU A 96 0.40 8.49 -6.64
N VAL A 97 -0.72 7.97 -6.16
CA VAL A 97 -1.25 8.33 -4.83
C VAL A 97 -1.08 7.17 -3.85
N ASP A 98 -0.59 7.46 -2.64
CA ASP A 98 -0.45 6.43 -1.60
C ASP A 98 -1.83 5.86 -1.19
N LYS A 99 -1.82 4.64 -0.70
CA LYS A 99 -3.03 3.97 -0.18
C LYS A 99 -3.34 4.43 1.26
N PRO A 100 -4.61 4.37 1.70
CA PRO A 100 -5.81 4.13 0.91
C PRO A 100 -6.07 5.28 -0.06
N LEU A 101 -6.84 5.01 -1.12
CA LEU A 101 -7.19 6.04 -2.10
C LEU A 101 -7.76 7.31 -1.43
N ALA A 102 -8.74 7.12 -0.57
CA ALA A 102 -9.41 8.15 0.22
C ALA A 102 -9.93 7.55 1.52
N ILE A 103 -10.60 8.37 2.36
CA ILE A 103 -11.32 7.91 3.55
C ILE A 103 -12.79 7.66 3.20
N ALA A 104 -13.44 8.56 2.48
CA ALA A 104 -14.84 8.44 2.05
C ALA A 104 -14.94 7.93 0.62
N MET A 105 -16.00 7.17 0.32
CA MET A 105 -16.27 6.65 -1.03
C MET A 105 -16.48 7.80 -2.03
N GLU A 106 -17.17 8.85 -1.63
CA GLU A 106 -17.44 10.03 -2.44
C GLU A 106 -16.15 10.76 -2.83
N ASP A 107 -15.19 10.86 -1.92
CA ASP A 107 -13.89 11.46 -2.19
C ASP A 107 -13.10 10.62 -3.21
N GLY A 108 -13.07 9.30 -3.01
CA GLY A 108 -12.44 8.38 -3.95
C GLY A 108 -13.07 8.45 -5.34
N ALA A 109 -14.42 8.49 -5.44
CA ALA A 109 -15.13 8.64 -6.69
C ALA A 109 -14.83 9.99 -7.38
N ALA A 110 -14.74 11.08 -6.61
CA ALA A 110 -14.37 12.40 -7.14
C ALA A 110 -12.94 12.43 -7.71
N MET A 111 -11.99 11.73 -7.05
CA MET A 111 -10.61 11.61 -7.53
C MET A 111 -10.54 10.84 -8.86
N VAL A 112 -11.27 9.72 -8.96
CA VAL A 112 -11.37 8.93 -10.20
C VAL A 112 -11.93 9.77 -11.33
N ALA A 113 -13.08 10.42 -11.09
CA ALA A 113 -13.73 11.26 -12.09
C ALA A 113 -12.85 12.43 -12.56
N ALA A 114 -12.12 13.08 -11.63
CA ALA A 114 -11.20 14.16 -11.98
C ALA A 114 -10.04 13.68 -12.86
N ALA A 115 -9.46 12.52 -12.55
CA ALA A 115 -8.38 11.93 -13.33
C ALA A 115 -8.85 11.52 -14.73
N GLU A 116 -10.04 10.92 -14.85
CA GLU A 116 -10.66 10.55 -16.13
C GLU A 116 -11.00 11.78 -16.99
N ALA A 117 -11.62 12.80 -16.39
CA ALA A 117 -11.96 14.03 -17.09
C ALA A 117 -10.71 14.78 -17.62
N ALA A 118 -9.62 14.74 -16.90
CA ALA A 118 -8.35 15.34 -17.30
C ALA A 118 -7.52 14.45 -18.25
N GLY A 119 -7.92 13.19 -18.47
CA GLY A 119 -7.17 12.24 -19.30
C GLY A 119 -5.80 11.84 -18.74
N ILE A 120 -5.61 11.96 -17.43
CA ILE A 120 -4.36 11.60 -16.75
C ILE A 120 -4.38 10.15 -16.29
N GLN A 121 -3.19 9.59 -16.08
CA GLN A 121 -3.02 8.29 -15.42
C GLN A 121 -3.00 8.49 -13.91
N MET A 122 -3.77 7.64 -13.19
CA MET A 122 -3.77 7.62 -11.73
C MET A 122 -3.55 6.19 -11.23
N ILE A 123 -2.45 5.98 -10.53
CA ILE A 123 -2.07 4.72 -9.90
C ILE A 123 -2.20 4.86 -8.38
N VAL A 124 -2.78 3.85 -7.72
CA VAL A 124 -2.91 3.79 -6.26
C VAL A 124 -1.85 2.84 -5.70
N GLY A 125 -0.91 3.39 -4.98
CA GLY A 125 0.23 2.65 -4.43
C GLY A 125 1.36 3.58 -3.95
N PRO A 126 2.47 2.98 -3.47
CA PRO A 126 2.79 1.54 -3.46
C PRO A 126 1.91 0.71 -2.51
N SER A 127 1.65 -0.53 -2.88
CA SER A 127 0.95 -1.53 -2.09
C SER A 127 1.61 -2.90 -2.27
N HIS A 128 1.35 -3.83 -1.37
CA HIS A 128 1.94 -5.17 -1.40
C HIS A 128 1.44 -6.06 -2.56
N SER A 129 0.43 -5.64 -3.32
CA SER A 129 0.07 -6.31 -4.58
C SER A 129 1.15 -6.18 -5.67
N PHE A 130 2.06 -5.19 -5.53
CA PHE A 130 3.22 -5.04 -6.40
C PHE A 130 4.43 -5.90 -6.01
N ASP A 131 4.39 -6.59 -4.86
CA ASP A 131 5.51 -7.40 -4.39
C ASP A 131 5.79 -8.56 -5.33
N GLY A 132 7.08 -8.86 -5.54
CA GLY A 132 7.51 -9.88 -6.49
C GLY A 132 6.88 -11.26 -6.28
N PRO A 133 6.82 -11.81 -5.04
CA PRO A 133 6.12 -13.08 -4.79
C PRO A 133 4.62 -13.03 -5.10
N VAL A 134 3.95 -11.91 -4.89
CA VAL A 134 2.53 -11.73 -5.22
C VAL A 134 2.33 -11.71 -6.74
N ALA A 135 3.16 -10.95 -7.46
CA ALA A 135 3.14 -10.91 -8.93
C ALA A 135 3.43 -12.29 -9.53
N GLN A 136 4.40 -13.02 -8.96
CA GLN A 136 4.72 -14.39 -9.37
C GLN A 136 3.56 -15.37 -9.13
N ALA A 137 2.90 -15.28 -7.97
CA ALA A 137 1.71 -16.08 -7.66
C ALA A 137 0.55 -15.74 -8.60
N HIS A 138 0.31 -14.46 -8.91
CA HIS A 138 -0.69 -14.03 -9.88
C HIS A 138 -0.43 -14.62 -11.26
N ALA A 139 0.81 -14.50 -11.78
CA ALA A 139 1.18 -15.10 -13.07
C ALA A 139 1.00 -16.64 -13.08
N MET A 140 1.27 -17.31 -11.96
CA MET A 140 1.05 -18.75 -11.81
C MET A 140 -0.43 -19.10 -11.89
N ILE A 141 -1.32 -18.35 -11.22
CA ILE A 141 -2.77 -18.52 -11.29
C ILE A 141 -3.26 -18.29 -12.74
N GLN A 142 -2.83 -17.21 -13.38
CA GLN A 142 -3.21 -16.86 -14.76
C GLN A 142 -2.76 -17.91 -15.78
N SER A 143 -1.69 -18.65 -15.50
CA SER A 143 -1.25 -19.75 -16.38
C SER A 143 -2.25 -20.90 -16.49
N GLY A 144 -3.18 -21.04 -15.54
CA GLY A 144 -4.17 -22.10 -15.45
C GLY A 144 -3.60 -23.51 -15.18
N LYS A 145 -2.27 -23.65 -15.08
CA LYS A 145 -1.59 -24.97 -14.95
C LYS A 145 -1.94 -25.71 -13.64
N LEU A 146 -2.29 -24.98 -12.60
CA LEU A 146 -2.68 -25.54 -11.29
C LEU A 146 -4.20 -25.67 -11.12
N GLY A 147 -4.97 -25.38 -12.16
CA GLY A 147 -6.43 -25.31 -12.06
C GLY A 147 -6.91 -23.98 -11.51
N ARG A 148 -8.14 -23.95 -11.02
CA ARG A 148 -8.78 -22.74 -10.48
C ARG A 148 -8.31 -22.47 -9.07
N LEU A 149 -8.15 -21.19 -8.73
CA LEU A 149 -8.02 -20.75 -7.35
C LEU A 149 -9.35 -20.99 -6.62
N ARG A 150 -9.29 -21.56 -5.42
CA ARG A 150 -10.47 -21.90 -4.60
C ARG A 150 -10.52 -21.08 -3.31
N MET A 151 -9.38 -20.97 -2.64
CA MET A 151 -9.31 -20.29 -1.35
C MET A 151 -8.00 -19.51 -1.21
N ILE A 152 -8.10 -18.36 -0.56
CA ILE A 152 -6.94 -17.60 -0.09
C ILE A 152 -7.04 -17.47 1.42
N GLN A 153 -5.97 -17.83 2.12
CA GLN A 153 -5.80 -17.56 3.53
C GLN A 153 -4.70 -16.51 3.69
N ALA A 154 -5.02 -15.34 4.22
CA ALA A 154 -4.05 -14.28 4.51
C ALA A 154 -4.18 -13.82 5.95
N PHE A 155 -3.08 -13.77 6.69
CA PHE A 155 -3.10 -13.29 8.07
C PHE A 155 -1.83 -12.52 8.40
N ASN A 156 -1.94 -11.57 9.35
CA ASN A 156 -0.79 -10.81 9.82
C ASN A 156 -1.01 -10.40 11.29
N TYR A 157 -0.08 -10.76 12.15
CA TYR A 157 -0.06 -10.41 13.57
C TYR A 157 1.15 -9.53 13.84
N THR A 158 0.91 -8.30 14.24
CA THR A 158 1.96 -7.29 14.48
C THR A 158 1.65 -6.45 15.71
N ASP A 159 2.62 -5.66 16.13
CA ASP A 159 2.48 -4.63 17.16
C ASP A 159 2.09 -3.25 16.60
N PHE A 160 1.42 -3.23 15.44
CA PHE A 160 1.17 -2.02 14.65
C PHE A 160 0.61 -0.85 15.46
N LEU A 161 -0.37 -1.07 16.33
CA LEU A 161 -1.00 0.01 17.10
C LEU A 161 -0.09 0.60 18.17
N TYR A 162 0.96 -0.10 18.57
CA TYR A 162 1.91 0.38 19.57
C TYR A 162 3.13 1.07 18.95
N ARG A 163 3.24 1.12 17.64
CA ARG A 163 4.19 1.99 16.93
C ARG A 163 3.72 3.44 17.07
N PRO A 164 4.61 4.46 17.19
CA PRO A 164 4.20 5.86 17.33
C PRO A 164 3.16 6.30 16.28
N ARG A 165 2.06 6.89 16.74
CA ARG A 165 0.91 7.34 15.97
C ARG A 165 0.61 8.82 16.22
N ARG A 166 -0.04 9.46 15.27
CA ARG A 166 -0.71 10.76 15.47
C ARG A 166 -2.15 10.49 15.90
N SER A 167 -2.80 11.47 16.51
CA SER A 167 -4.16 11.32 17.04
C SER A 167 -5.17 10.86 15.99
N GLU A 168 -5.10 11.41 14.78
CA GLU A 168 -5.99 11.04 13.65
C GLU A 168 -5.80 9.60 13.19
N GLU A 169 -4.62 9.01 13.40
CA GLU A 169 -4.36 7.61 13.05
C GLU A 169 -4.94 6.61 14.07
N LEU A 170 -5.42 7.13 15.20
CA LEU A 170 -6.15 6.38 16.22
C LEU A 170 -7.66 6.68 16.21
N ASP A 171 -8.14 7.33 15.16
CA ASP A 171 -9.55 7.64 14.94
C ASP A 171 -10.01 7.08 13.58
N THR A 172 -10.86 6.05 13.62
CA THR A 172 -11.40 5.39 12.42
C THR A 172 -12.13 6.36 11.50
N ALA A 173 -12.85 7.36 12.06
CA ALA A 173 -13.57 8.35 11.28
C ALA A 173 -12.64 9.28 10.48
N GLN A 174 -11.38 9.42 10.92
CA GLN A 174 -10.34 10.16 10.22
C GLN A 174 -9.43 9.27 9.36
N GLY A 175 -9.84 8.03 9.07
CA GLY A 175 -9.05 7.07 8.29
C GLY A 175 -7.95 6.38 9.09
N GLY A 176 -8.00 6.46 10.42
CA GLY A 176 -7.13 5.73 11.34
C GLY A 176 -7.53 4.27 11.47
N GLY A 177 -6.90 3.59 12.42
CA GLY A 177 -7.11 2.18 12.67
C GLY A 177 -6.44 1.25 11.66
N VAL A 178 -6.75 -0.03 11.75
CA VAL A 178 -6.12 -1.05 10.89
C VAL A 178 -6.87 -1.28 9.58
N ILE A 179 -8.12 -0.84 9.45
CA ILE A 179 -8.87 -1.10 8.21
C ILE A 179 -8.32 -0.26 7.06
N PHE A 180 -8.27 1.06 7.19
CA PHE A 180 -7.76 1.93 6.13
C PHE A 180 -6.24 1.87 5.96
N SER A 181 -5.49 1.57 7.04
CA SER A 181 -4.04 1.57 6.99
C SER A 181 -3.41 0.22 6.67
N GLN A 182 -4.06 -0.90 7.03
CA GLN A 182 -3.50 -2.24 6.94
C GLN A 182 -4.37 -3.21 6.11
N ALA A 183 -5.69 -3.26 6.37
CA ALA A 183 -6.56 -4.17 5.62
C ALA A 183 -6.53 -3.89 4.11
N VAL A 184 -6.40 -2.64 3.72
CA VAL A 184 -6.28 -2.23 2.31
C VAL A 184 -5.16 -2.98 1.58
N HIS A 185 -4.06 -3.35 2.24
CA HIS A 185 -2.98 -4.16 1.66
C HIS A 185 -3.41 -5.60 1.42
N GLN A 186 -4.02 -6.26 2.43
CA GLN A 186 -4.52 -7.63 2.26
C GLN A 186 -5.64 -7.68 1.21
N ILE A 187 -6.55 -6.71 1.22
CA ILE A 187 -7.62 -6.57 0.25
C ILE A 187 -7.05 -6.47 -1.18
N ASP A 188 -6.06 -5.62 -1.38
CA ASP A 188 -5.43 -5.40 -2.68
C ASP A 188 -4.77 -6.68 -3.20
N ILE A 189 -4.02 -7.39 -2.35
CA ILE A 189 -3.40 -8.68 -2.69
C ILE A 189 -4.46 -9.73 -3.08
N VAL A 190 -5.46 -9.95 -2.23
CA VAL A 190 -6.42 -11.03 -2.46
C VAL A 190 -7.33 -10.74 -3.65
N ARG A 191 -7.65 -9.46 -3.90
CA ARG A 191 -8.38 -9.07 -5.11
C ARG A 191 -7.57 -9.33 -6.37
N LEU A 192 -6.29 -8.98 -6.39
CA LEU A 192 -5.41 -9.26 -7.52
C LEU A 192 -5.35 -10.76 -7.81
N LEU A 193 -5.12 -11.58 -6.78
CA LEU A 193 -4.98 -13.02 -6.93
C LEU A 193 -6.29 -13.71 -7.32
N ALA A 194 -7.44 -13.21 -6.86
CA ALA A 194 -8.77 -13.78 -7.14
C ALA A 194 -9.51 -13.11 -8.32
N GLY A 195 -8.84 -12.32 -9.16
CA GLY A 195 -9.44 -11.74 -10.36
C GLY A 195 -10.33 -10.53 -10.11
N GLY A 196 -10.25 -9.88 -8.94
CA GLY A 196 -10.80 -8.55 -8.66
C GLY A 196 -12.30 -8.46 -8.34
N LEU A 197 -13.11 -9.39 -8.79
CA LEU A 197 -14.58 -9.33 -8.73
C LEU A 197 -15.12 -9.89 -7.41
N ALA A 198 -14.85 -9.19 -6.29
CA ALA A 198 -15.47 -9.53 -5.01
C ALA A 198 -16.98 -9.25 -5.04
N ARG A 199 -17.78 -10.07 -4.33
CA ARG A 199 -19.26 -9.97 -4.30
C ARG A 199 -19.81 -9.48 -2.97
N ASN A 200 -19.29 -10.03 -1.88
CA ASN A 200 -19.74 -9.70 -0.55
C ASN A 200 -18.65 -9.90 0.50
N VAL A 201 -18.84 -9.27 1.64
CA VAL A 201 -17.93 -9.30 2.79
C VAL A 201 -18.75 -9.61 4.05
N ALA A 202 -18.30 -10.60 4.84
CA ALA A 202 -18.69 -10.77 6.23
C ALA A 202 -17.47 -10.51 7.13
N ALA A 203 -17.61 -9.76 8.21
CA ALA A 203 -16.46 -9.39 9.03
C ALA A 203 -16.81 -9.14 10.50
N GLN A 204 -15.76 -9.19 11.33
CA GLN A 204 -15.74 -8.74 12.72
C GLN A 204 -14.51 -7.84 12.92
N THR A 205 -14.61 -6.84 13.78
CA THR A 205 -13.51 -5.99 14.19
C THR A 205 -13.32 -5.99 15.69
N GLY A 206 -12.09 -5.77 16.16
CA GLY A 206 -11.75 -5.74 17.57
C GLY A 206 -11.20 -4.38 17.99
N ARG A 207 -11.75 -3.82 19.09
CA ARG A 207 -11.28 -2.60 19.73
C ARG A 207 -11.04 -2.90 21.21
N TRP A 208 -9.80 -3.32 21.54
CA TRP A 208 -9.51 -3.95 22.83
C TRP A 208 -8.70 -3.08 23.78
N ASP A 209 -8.02 -2.04 23.28
CA ASP A 209 -7.18 -1.17 24.08
C ASP A 209 -7.77 0.25 24.10
N GLN A 210 -8.17 0.70 25.29
CA GLN A 210 -8.76 2.03 25.48
C GLN A 210 -7.77 3.18 25.23
N SER A 211 -6.46 2.92 25.36
CA SER A 211 -5.42 3.89 25.01
C SER A 211 -5.20 4.02 23.51
N ARG A 212 -5.77 3.09 22.72
CA ARG A 212 -5.75 3.07 21.26
C ARG A 212 -7.19 3.00 20.73
N PRO A 213 -7.93 4.13 20.77
CA PRO A 213 -9.40 4.16 20.61
C PRO A 213 -9.85 4.00 19.16
N THR A 214 -9.36 2.96 18.48
CA THR A 214 -9.71 2.59 17.11
C THR A 214 -9.78 1.07 17.00
N GLU A 215 -10.32 0.53 15.90
CA GLU A 215 -10.19 -0.91 15.64
C GLU A 215 -8.73 -1.25 15.37
N GLY A 216 -8.24 -2.31 16.01
CA GLY A 216 -6.86 -2.77 15.90
C GLY A 216 -6.75 -4.22 15.45
N ALA A 217 -7.90 -4.90 15.27
CA ALA A 217 -7.95 -6.24 14.72
C ALA A 217 -9.19 -6.42 13.86
N TYR A 218 -9.12 -7.34 12.89
CA TYR A 218 -10.27 -7.77 12.11
C TYR A 218 -10.12 -9.23 11.65
N ALA A 219 -11.27 -9.86 11.41
CA ALA A 219 -11.42 -11.08 10.63
C ALA A 219 -12.47 -10.81 9.56
N ALA A 220 -12.15 -11.08 8.29
CA ALA A 220 -13.06 -10.87 7.17
C ALA A 220 -13.07 -12.08 6.22
N LEU A 221 -14.25 -12.43 5.73
CA LEU A 221 -14.47 -13.39 4.67
C LEU A 221 -14.99 -12.66 3.45
N ILE A 222 -14.26 -12.76 2.34
CA ILE A 222 -14.60 -12.13 1.06
C ILE A 222 -14.91 -13.22 0.04
N ALA A 223 -16.09 -13.20 -0.55
CA ALA A 223 -16.47 -14.11 -1.64
C ALA A 223 -16.30 -13.43 -3.00
N PHE A 224 -15.82 -14.19 -4.00
CA PHE A 224 -15.59 -13.72 -5.36
C PHE A 224 -16.59 -14.29 -6.36
N ALA A 225 -16.69 -13.64 -7.52
CA ALA A 225 -17.68 -13.96 -8.55
C ALA A 225 -17.54 -15.38 -9.15
N ASP A 226 -16.32 -15.89 -9.19
CA ASP A 226 -15.98 -17.21 -9.73
C ASP A 226 -16.13 -18.37 -8.74
N GLY A 227 -16.55 -18.04 -7.49
CA GLY A 227 -16.74 -19.00 -6.42
C GLY A 227 -15.51 -19.19 -5.51
N ALA A 228 -14.40 -18.53 -5.78
CA ALA A 228 -13.29 -18.43 -4.83
C ALA A 228 -13.68 -17.59 -3.61
N PHE A 229 -12.97 -17.78 -2.50
CA PHE A 229 -13.13 -16.93 -1.32
C PHE A 229 -11.78 -16.69 -0.63
N ALA A 230 -11.69 -15.56 0.08
CA ALA A 230 -10.53 -15.20 0.88
C ALA A 230 -10.91 -15.01 2.34
N SER A 231 -10.10 -15.57 3.25
CA SER A 231 -10.16 -15.30 4.68
C SER A 231 -8.99 -14.41 5.07
N LEU A 232 -9.30 -13.22 5.57
CA LEU A 232 -8.35 -12.22 6.01
C LEU A 232 -8.38 -12.12 7.54
N LEU A 233 -7.21 -12.15 8.17
CA LEU A 233 -7.07 -11.97 9.60
C LEU A 233 -5.92 -11.02 9.89
N TYR A 234 -6.16 -10.01 10.73
CA TYR A 234 -5.15 -9.07 11.15
C TYR A 234 -5.27 -8.74 12.64
N SER A 235 -4.14 -8.64 13.31
CA SER A 235 -4.07 -8.10 14.66
C SER A 235 -2.90 -7.12 14.80
N GLY A 236 -3.20 -5.85 14.99
CA GLY A 236 -2.24 -4.80 15.36
C GLY A 236 -1.96 -4.72 16.86
N TYR A 237 -2.66 -5.52 17.67
CA TYR A 237 -2.45 -5.67 19.12
C TYR A 237 -1.52 -6.82 19.47
N ALA A 238 -0.98 -7.53 18.49
CA ALA A 238 -0.37 -8.82 18.73
C ALA A 238 0.84 -8.75 19.68
N HIS A 239 0.97 -9.81 20.47
CA HIS A 239 2.19 -10.19 21.18
C HIS A 239 2.98 -11.20 20.34
N PHE A 240 2.28 -12.11 19.65
CA PHE A 240 2.87 -12.96 18.64
C PHE A 240 3.21 -12.11 17.39
N ASP A 241 4.34 -12.41 16.77
CA ASP A 241 4.80 -11.75 15.55
C ASP A 241 4.79 -12.76 14.40
N SER A 242 3.94 -12.54 13.40
CA SER A 242 3.81 -13.45 12.26
C SER A 242 5.05 -13.49 11.36
N ASP A 243 5.99 -12.56 11.50
CA ASP A 243 7.27 -12.59 10.78
C ASP A 243 8.11 -13.82 11.18
N ALA A 244 7.81 -14.46 12.34
CA ALA A 244 8.38 -15.75 12.70
C ALA A 244 8.10 -16.86 11.66
N TRP A 245 7.00 -16.76 10.90
CA TRP A 245 6.66 -17.69 9.81
C TRP A 245 7.15 -17.22 8.45
N MET A 246 7.82 -16.07 8.42
CA MET A 246 8.44 -15.45 7.25
C MET A 246 9.97 -15.41 7.37
N ASP A 247 10.55 -16.40 8.09
CA ASP A 247 12.00 -16.53 8.35
C ASP A 247 12.61 -15.29 9.02
N TRP A 248 11.83 -14.61 9.86
CA TRP A 248 12.18 -13.33 10.51
C TRP A 248 12.60 -12.24 9.52
N VAL A 249 12.08 -12.29 8.32
CA VAL A 249 12.07 -11.12 7.43
C VAL A 249 10.86 -10.28 7.81
N GLY A 250 11.07 -9.00 8.07
CA GLY A 250 9.97 -8.08 8.38
C GLY A 250 9.27 -7.56 7.12
N GLU A 251 8.11 -6.93 7.32
CA GLU A 251 7.23 -6.40 6.27
C GLU A 251 7.96 -5.61 5.16
N LEU A 252 9.03 -4.87 5.53
CA LEU A 252 9.83 -4.05 4.61
C LEU A 252 11.04 -4.79 4.02
N GLY A 253 11.10 -6.11 4.08
CA GLY A 253 12.14 -6.93 3.45
C GLY A 253 13.49 -6.95 4.18
N HIS A 254 13.58 -6.38 5.39
CA HIS A 254 14.78 -6.42 6.23
C HIS A 254 14.68 -7.54 7.26
N ALA A 255 15.83 -8.12 7.60
CA ALA A 255 15.90 -9.07 8.71
C ALA A 255 15.45 -8.41 10.02
N LYS A 256 14.65 -9.14 10.79
CA LYS A 256 14.11 -8.72 12.08
C LYS A 256 14.76 -9.52 13.19
N ASP A 257 15.27 -8.83 14.18
CA ASP A 257 15.87 -9.47 15.35
C ASP A 257 14.78 -9.93 16.33
N PRO A 258 14.55 -11.23 16.52
CA PRO A 258 13.53 -11.75 17.42
C PRO A 258 13.80 -11.43 18.89
N SER A 259 15.06 -11.12 19.27
CA SER A 259 15.41 -10.73 20.63
C SER A 259 14.85 -9.34 21.02
N ARG A 260 14.49 -8.51 20.05
CA ARG A 260 13.86 -7.19 20.25
C ARG A 260 12.35 -7.28 20.51
N TYR A 261 11.93 -8.33 21.19
CA TYR A 261 10.55 -8.54 21.58
C TYR A 261 9.98 -7.36 22.38
N GLY A 262 8.77 -6.91 22.00
CA GLY A 262 8.06 -5.81 22.68
C GLY A 262 8.64 -4.39 22.41
N ALA A 263 9.58 -4.22 21.48
CA ALA A 263 10.27 -2.96 21.23
C ALA A 263 9.32 -1.78 20.95
N ALA A 264 8.20 -1.98 20.23
CA ALA A 264 7.26 -0.90 19.97
C ALA A 264 6.53 -0.47 21.25
N ARG A 265 6.10 -1.41 22.09
CA ARG A 265 5.49 -1.11 23.38
C ARG A 265 6.47 -0.41 24.35
N GLN A 266 7.72 -0.87 24.39
CA GLN A 266 8.77 -0.21 25.19
C GLN A 266 9.03 1.22 24.71
N MET A 267 9.09 1.45 23.39
CA MET A 267 9.24 2.79 22.83
C MET A 267 8.06 3.70 23.22
N LEU A 268 6.86 3.15 23.23
CA LEU A 268 5.66 3.90 23.57
C LEU A 268 5.64 4.35 25.04
N THR A 269 6.28 3.62 25.96
CA THR A 269 6.42 4.08 27.35
C THR A 269 7.23 5.38 27.50
N GLN A 270 8.01 5.73 26.45
CA GLN A 270 8.78 6.98 26.39
C GLN A 270 7.97 8.14 25.79
N ALA A 271 6.75 7.88 25.34
CA ALA A 271 5.83 8.88 24.79
C ALA A 271 4.59 9.00 25.70
N PRO A 272 4.65 9.78 26.79
CA PRO A 272 3.58 9.84 27.78
C PRO A 272 2.32 10.56 27.27
N ASP A 273 2.41 11.29 26.17
CA ASP A 273 1.33 12.06 25.57
C ASP A 273 1.34 12.03 24.05
N ALA A 274 0.23 12.45 23.45
CA ALA A 274 0.04 12.47 22.01
C ALA A 274 1.04 13.36 21.26
N GLN A 275 1.51 14.46 21.87
CA GLN A 275 2.47 15.38 21.26
C GLN A 275 3.84 14.70 21.13
N THR A 276 4.30 14.06 22.19
CA THR A 276 5.57 13.29 22.20
C THR A 276 5.50 12.13 21.20
N GLU A 277 4.37 11.42 21.14
CA GLU A 277 4.17 10.33 20.20
C GLU A 277 4.19 10.82 18.74
N ALA A 278 3.52 11.93 18.44
CA ALA A 278 3.55 12.56 17.13
C ALA A 278 4.97 13.01 16.74
N ALA A 279 5.75 13.56 17.68
CA ALA A 279 7.14 13.95 17.45
C ALA A 279 8.03 12.73 17.12
N LEU A 280 7.88 11.61 17.86
CA LEU A 280 8.57 10.34 17.54
C LEU A 280 8.21 9.81 16.15
N LYS A 281 6.98 9.97 15.73
CA LYS A 281 6.58 9.61 14.36
C LYS A 281 7.20 10.55 13.33
N GLN A 282 7.20 11.84 13.59
CA GLN A 282 7.74 12.85 12.69
C GLN A 282 9.26 12.69 12.48
N SER A 283 10.01 12.25 13.50
CA SER A 283 11.44 11.99 13.40
C SER A 283 11.81 10.90 12.35
N ARG A 284 10.84 10.15 11.84
CA ARG A 284 11.03 9.14 10.78
C ARG A 284 10.82 9.68 9.37
N GLY A 285 10.54 10.97 9.22
CA GLY A 285 10.34 11.63 7.92
C GLY A 285 11.64 12.05 7.26
N TYR A 286 11.55 12.48 5.99
CA TYR A 286 12.68 12.96 5.22
C TYR A 286 13.31 14.22 5.86
N GLY A 287 14.64 14.24 5.86
CA GLY A 287 15.44 15.28 6.52
C GLY A 287 15.63 15.09 8.03
N ALA A 288 14.83 14.22 8.67
CA ALA A 288 14.95 13.93 10.11
C ALA A 288 15.60 12.57 10.40
N SER A 289 15.62 11.65 9.45
CA SER A 289 16.31 10.35 9.56
C SER A 289 17.01 10.00 8.24
N PRO A 290 18.06 9.16 8.28
CA PRO A 290 18.74 8.69 7.07
C PRO A 290 17.77 7.91 6.16
N VAL A 291 18.05 7.96 4.86
CA VAL A 291 17.34 7.13 3.87
C VAL A 291 17.65 5.66 4.17
N PRO A 292 16.64 4.77 4.25
CA PRO A 292 16.88 3.35 4.49
C PRO A 292 17.72 2.72 3.39
N ASP A 293 18.59 1.79 3.77
CA ASP A 293 19.28 0.94 2.80
C ASP A 293 18.26 0.09 2.01
N PRO A 294 18.58 -0.28 0.77
CA PRO A 294 17.74 -1.20 0.01
C PRO A 294 17.57 -2.53 0.74
N ALA A 295 16.33 -3.01 0.82
CA ALA A 295 16.03 -4.27 1.48
C ALA A 295 16.63 -5.46 0.71
N PRO A 296 17.22 -6.46 1.40
CA PRO A 296 17.81 -7.64 0.75
C PRO A 296 16.75 -8.66 0.29
N HIS A 297 15.53 -8.59 0.81
CA HIS A 297 14.40 -9.46 0.50
C HIS A 297 13.22 -8.66 -0.05
N HIS A 298 12.26 -9.35 -0.67
CA HIS A 298 10.99 -8.73 -1.03
C HIS A 298 10.22 -8.28 0.22
N GLU A 299 9.50 -7.18 0.08
CA GLU A 299 8.46 -6.81 1.04
C GLU A 299 7.39 -7.91 1.07
N HIS A 300 6.62 -7.98 2.15
CA HIS A 300 5.49 -8.89 2.30
C HIS A 300 4.46 -8.34 3.28
N PHE A 301 3.25 -8.90 3.25
CA PHE A 301 2.20 -8.49 4.19
C PHE A 301 1.68 -9.68 5.03
N GLY A 302 2.61 -10.41 5.64
CA GLY A 302 2.36 -11.62 6.42
C GLY A 302 2.18 -12.87 5.55
N PRO A 303 1.96 -14.02 6.19
CA PRO A 303 1.75 -15.30 5.52
C PRO A 303 0.50 -15.33 4.64
N ILE A 304 0.65 -15.83 3.42
CA ILE A 304 -0.44 -16.05 2.47
C ILE A 304 -0.33 -17.48 1.93
N ILE A 305 -1.45 -18.20 1.96
CA ILE A 305 -1.61 -19.53 1.40
C ILE A 305 -2.74 -19.50 0.38
N LEU A 306 -2.50 -20.06 -0.79
CA LEU A 306 -3.46 -20.21 -1.88
C LEU A 306 -3.77 -21.70 -2.04
N SER A 307 -5.06 -22.06 -2.08
CA SER A 307 -5.49 -23.42 -2.44
C SER A 307 -6.07 -23.40 -3.85
N LEU A 308 -5.45 -24.16 -4.76
CA LEU A 308 -5.89 -24.35 -6.13
C LEU A 308 -6.37 -25.81 -6.34
N ASP A 309 -6.94 -26.12 -7.48
CA ASP A 309 -7.46 -27.47 -7.76
C ASP A 309 -6.39 -28.57 -7.63
N ARG A 310 -5.11 -28.27 -7.90
CA ARG A 310 -4.02 -29.25 -8.00
C ARG A 310 -2.81 -28.94 -7.12
N ALA A 311 -2.83 -27.89 -6.33
CA ALA A 311 -1.71 -27.55 -5.46
C ALA A 311 -2.11 -26.49 -4.44
N ASP A 312 -1.40 -26.45 -3.31
CA ASP A 312 -1.32 -25.28 -2.46
C ASP A 312 -0.06 -24.49 -2.75
N VAL A 313 -0.13 -23.16 -2.59
CA VAL A 313 1.01 -22.26 -2.79
C VAL A 313 1.15 -21.36 -1.57
N ARG A 314 2.32 -21.38 -0.93
CA ARG A 314 2.65 -20.48 0.18
C ARG A 314 3.61 -19.40 -0.31
N LEU A 315 3.25 -18.13 -0.10
CA LEU A 315 4.09 -16.99 -0.41
C LEU A 315 5.11 -16.75 0.72
N THR A 316 6.34 -16.42 0.35
CA THR A 316 7.42 -16.05 1.28
C THR A 316 8.21 -14.86 0.70
N PRO A 317 9.01 -14.14 1.50
CA PRO A 317 9.86 -13.05 1.00
C PRO A 317 10.89 -13.48 -0.05
N GLY A 318 11.22 -14.76 -0.10
CA GLY A 318 12.18 -15.32 -1.08
C GLY A 318 11.53 -15.89 -2.35
N GLY A 319 10.21 -16.09 -2.37
CA GLY A 319 9.50 -16.74 -3.47
C GLY A 319 8.32 -17.59 -3.01
N LEU A 320 7.99 -18.60 -3.78
CA LEU A 320 6.81 -19.45 -3.58
C LEU A 320 7.20 -20.88 -3.22
N TRP A 321 6.56 -21.43 -2.19
CA TRP A 321 6.52 -22.87 -1.99
C TRP A 321 5.29 -23.46 -2.67
N LEU A 322 5.49 -24.40 -3.57
CA LEU A 322 4.45 -25.17 -4.23
C LEU A 322 4.34 -26.54 -3.56
N TYR A 323 3.15 -26.95 -3.20
CA TYR A 323 2.81 -28.25 -2.64
C TYR A 323 1.80 -28.94 -3.56
N GLY A 324 2.29 -29.84 -4.40
CA GLY A 324 1.47 -30.68 -5.30
C GLY A 324 1.16 -32.03 -4.69
N ASP A 325 0.49 -32.91 -5.44
CA ASP A 325 0.03 -34.23 -4.95
C ASP A 325 1.17 -35.13 -4.48
N THR A 326 2.34 -35.06 -5.11
CA THR A 326 3.47 -35.98 -4.88
C THR A 326 4.80 -35.28 -4.65
N GLU A 327 4.86 -33.95 -4.82
CA GLU A 327 6.10 -33.19 -4.68
C GLU A 327 5.84 -31.84 -4.00
N GLN A 328 6.86 -31.36 -3.30
CA GLN A 328 6.94 -29.96 -2.91
C GLN A 328 8.20 -29.33 -3.50
N ARG A 329 8.12 -28.07 -3.90
CA ARG A 329 9.28 -27.36 -4.42
C ARG A 329 9.23 -25.86 -4.13
N PHE A 330 10.40 -25.28 -3.95
CA PHE A 330 10.56 -23.85 -3.84
C PHE A 330 10.82 -23.25 -5.22
N ILE A 331 10.11 -22.16 -5.52
CA ILE A 331 10.27 -21.38 -6.76
C ILE A 331 10.74 -19.98 -6.31
N PRO A 332 12.02 -19.64 -6.51
CA PRO A 332 12.53 -18.34 -6.08
C PRO A 332 11.84 -17.21 -6.82
N ALA A 333 11.56 -16.12 -6.13
CA ALA A 333 11.09 -14.91 -6.77
C ALA A 333 12.22 -14.25 -7.57
N PRO A 334 11.92 -13.59 -8.69
CA PRO A 334 12.91 -12.81 -9.41
C PRO A 334 13.55 -11.77 -8.50
N ARG A 335 14.86 -11.59 -8.62
CA ARG A 335 15.56 -10.56 -7.86
C ARG A 335 15.05 -9.18 -8.29
N ILE A 336 14.63 -8.36 -7.33
CA ILE A 336 14.22 -6.98 -7.59
C ILE A 336 15.39 -6.01 -7.38
N LEU A 337 15.40 -4.94 -8.17
CA LEU A 337 16.36 -3.87 -8.01
C LEU A 337 16.03 -2.98 -6.81
N SER A 338 14.73 -2.88 -6.47
CA SER A 338 14.24 -2.14 -5.31
C SER A 338 12.83 -2.60 -4.91
N PRO A 339 12.46 -2.50 -3.63
CA PRO A 339 11.21 -3.08 -3.09
C PRO A 339 9.92 -2.59 -3.78
N ARG A 340 9.87 -1.31 -4.15
CA ARG A 340 8.67 -0.64 -4.70
C ARG A 340 8.73 -0.36 -6.18
N ALA A 341 9.63 -1.04 -6.90
CA ALA A 341 9.80 -0.89 -8.34
C ALA A 341 8.49 -1.12 -9.11
N GLY A 342 7.66 -2.08 -8.71
CA GLY A 342 6.40 -2.39 -9.40
C GLY A 342 5.44 -1.21 -9.51
N ALA A 343 5.35 -0.34 -8.50
CA ALA A 343 4.52 0.86 -8.58
C ALA A 343 5.10 1.91 -9.56
N LEU A 344 6.43 2.00 -9.62
CA LEU A 344 7.11 2.87 -10.59
C LEU A 344 7.01 2.30 -12.01
N ASP A 345 7.10 0.97 -12.17
CA ASP A 345 6.85 0.29 -13.45
C ASP A 345 5.44 0.60 -13.96
N ALA A 346 4.42 0.46 -13.11
CA ALA A 346 3.03 0.76 -13.45
C ALA A 346 2.86 2.23 -13.87
N LEU A 347 3.46 3.18 -13.15
CA LEU A 347 3.43 4.60 -13.49
C LEU A 347 4.12 4.87 -14.83
N HIS A 348 5.34 4.35 -15.03
CA HIS A 348 6.08 4.52 -16.27
C HIS A 348 5.31 3.96 -17.45
N ASP A 349 4.83 2.73 -17.34
CA ASP A 349 4.14 2.04 -18.43
C ASP A 349 2.82 2.73 -18.78
N ALA A 350 2.09 3.22 -17.78
CA ALA A 350 0.88 4.00 -18.01
C ALA A 350 1.17 5.32 -18.73
N VAL A 351 2.21 6.06 -18.29
CA VAL A 351 2.53 7.39 -18.83
C VAL A 351 3.22 7.33 -20.18
N ARG A 352 4.15 6.38 -20.37
CA ARG A 352 4.98 6.33 -21.59
C ARG A 352 4.49 5.33 -22.63
N LEU A 353 3.88 4.22 -22.20
CA LEU A 353 3.44 3.15 -23.10
C LEU A 353 1.92 3.10 -23.27
N GLY A 354 1.16 3.91 -22.51
CA GLY A 354 -0.30 3.93 -22.55
C GLY A 354 -0.96 2.64 -22.02
N ARG A 355 -0.22 1.83 -21.25
CA ARG A 355 -0.73 0.60 -20.65
C ARG A 355 -1.67 0.94 -19.49
N ARG A 356 -2.79 0.25 -19.40
CA ARG A 356 -3.71 0.44 -18.28
C ARG A 356 -3.13 -0.22 -17.03
N PRO A 357 -2.92 0.53 -15.92
CA PRO A 357 -2.43 -0.07 -14.68
C PRO A 357 -3.55 -0.87 -14.02
N VAL A 358 -3.18 -2.03 -13.45
CA VAL A 358 -4.12 -2.81 -12.62
C VAL A 358 -4.56 -1.98 -11.43
N GLN A 359 -3.59 -1.40 -10.69
CA GLN A 359 -3.84 -0.58 -9.51
C GLN A 359 -4.28 0.86 -9.90
N SER A 360 -5.24 0.97 -10.81
CA SER A 360 -5.84 2.24 -11.23
C SER A 360 -6.66 2.90 -10.11
N GLY A 361 -7.12 4.12 -10.33
CA GLY A 361 -8.04 4.80 -9.42
C GLY A 361 -9.32 4.01 -9.15
N ALA A 362 -9.94 3.42 -10.19
CA ALA A 362 -11.12 2.56 -10.05
C ALA A 362 -10.81 1.29 -9.24
N TRP A 363 -9.61 0.72 -9.39
CA TRP A 363 -9.15 -0.39 -8.55
C TRP A 363 -9.02 0.03 -7.07
N GLY A 364 -8.44 1.21 -6.81
CA GLY A 364 -8.34 1.78 -5.47
C GLY A 364 -9.70 2.06 -4.83
N LEU A 365 -10.67 2.54 -5.62
CA LEU A 365 -12.05 2.75 -5.17
C LEU A 365 -12.72 1.44 -4.77
N ALA A 366 -12.50 0.38 -5.53
CA ALA A 366 -13.00 -0.95 -5.20
C ALA A 366 -12.34 -1.55 -3.93
N ASN A 367 -11.06 -1.26 -3.66
CA ASN A 367 -10.41 -1.60 -2.39
C ASN A 367 -11.03 -0.82 -1.22
N LEU A 368 -11.29 0.47 -1.41
CA LEU A 368 -11.91 1.33 -0.41
C LEU A 368 -13.32 0.86 -0.05
N GLU A 369 -14.12 0.42 -1.04
CA GLU A 369 -15.44 -0.18 -0.81
C GLU A 369 -15.37 -1.38 0.14
N ILE A 370 -14.38 -2.25 -0.03
CA ILE A 370 -14.22 -3.42 0.88
C ILE A 370 -13.82 -2.97 2.29
N CYS A 371 -12.98 -1.93 2.44
CA CYS A 371 -12.69 -1.36 3.75
C CYS A 371 -13.97 -0.90 4.47
N HIS A 372 -14.83 -0.17 3.79
CA HIS A 372 -16.14 0.24 4.33
C HIS A 372 -17.06 -0.95 4.60
N ALA A 373 -17.09 -1.94 3.72
CA ALA A 373 -17.89 -3.15 3.90
C ALA A 373 -17.45 -3.96 5.13
N ILE A 374 -16.16 -4.04 5.44
CA ILE A 374 -15.64 -4.67 6.67
C ILE A 374 -16.18 -3.94 7.91
N LEU A 375 -16.08 -2.61 7.95
CA LEU A 375 -16.57 -1.81 9.08
C LEU A 375 -18.10 -1.96 9.24
N HIS A 376 -18.83 -1.89 8.14
CA HIS A 376 -20.29 -2.02 8.14
C HIS A 376 -20.74 -3.42 8.55
N ALA A 377 -20.12 -4.48 8.00
CA ALA A 377 -20.42 -5.86 8.37
C ALA A 377 -20.17 -6.11 9.86
N ALA A 378 -19.06 -5.61 10.40
CA ALA A 378 -18.72 -5.74 11.81
C ALA A 378 -19.73 -5.00 12.72
N ALA A 379 -20.21 -3.83 12.30
CA ALA A 379 -21.18 -3.05 13.07
C ALA A 379 -22.60 -3.64 13.05
N THR A 380 -23.00 -4.28 11.96
CA THR A 380 -24.37 -4.79 11.76
C THR A 380 -24.50 -6.29 12.01
N GLY A 381 -23.39 -7.04 11.99
CA GLY A 381 -23.38 -8.50 12.00
C GLY A 381 -23.90 -9.15 10.72
N GLN A 382 -24.06 -8.37 9.64
CA GLN A 382 -24.60 -8.83 8.36
C GLN A 382 -23.55 -8.82 7.28
N SER A 383 -23.66 -9.72 6.29
CA SER A 383 -22.85 -9.68 5.09
C SER A 383 -23.24 -8.50 4.20
N VAL A 384 -22.24 -7.80 3.66
CA VAL A 384 -22.39 -6.60 2.84
C VAL A 384 -22.09 -6.92 1.38
N GLY A 385 -23.04 -6.63 0.48
CA GLY A 385 -22.85 -6.74 -0.97
C GLY A 385 -22.00 -5.58 -1.49
N LEU A 386 -21.22 -5.82 -2.55
CA LEU A 386 -20.29 -4.86 -3.16
C LEU A 386 -20.78 -4.45 -4.54
N ALA A 387 -20.58 -3.17 -4.91
CA ALA A 387 -21.09 -2.57 -6.15
C ALA A 387 -19.99 -2.00 -7.07
N HIS A 388 -18.80 -1.67 -6.54
CA HIS A 388 -17.73 -0.99 -7.28
C HIS A 388 -16.59 -1.92 -7.73
N GLN A 389 -16.83 -3.24 -7.73
CA GLN A 389 -15.76 -4.19 -8.02
C GLN A 389 -15.47 -4.29 -9.52
N ILE A 390 -14.20 -4.32 -9.86
CA ILE A 390 -13.70 -4.44 -11.23
C ILE A 390 -12.66 -5.57 -11.33
N ALA A 391 -12.56 -6.18 -12.50
CA ALA A 391 -11.46 -7.08 -12.83
C ALA A 391 -10.14 -6.30 -12.98
N PRO A 392 -8.96 -6.96 -12.78
CA PRO A 392 -7.69 -6.36 -13.16
C PRO A 392 -7.68 -6.04 -14.66
N ALA A 393 -6.98 -4.97 -15.04
CA ALA A 393 -6.74 -4.68 -16.46
C ALA A 393 -5.85 -5.78 -17.08
N ASP A 394 -6.14 -6.13 -18.33
CA ASP A 394 -5.36 -7.10 -19.11
C ASP A 394 -3.96 -6.57 -19.46
#